data_b4152e891403a597df1a067e1900b218
#
_entry.id   b4152e891403a597df1a067e1900b218
#
_cell.length_a   1.000
_cell.length_b   1.000
_cell.length_c   1.000
_cell.angle_alpha   90.00
_cell.angle_beta   90.00
_cell.angle_gamma   90.00
#
_symmetry.space_group_name_H-M   'P 1'
#
loop_
_entity.id
_entity.type
_entity.pdbx_description
1 polymer ?
#
loop_
_entity_poly.entity_id
_entity_poly.type
_entity_poly.pdbx_seq_one_letter_code
_entity_poly.pdbx_strand_id
1 'polypeptide(L)'
;MLRIAHLLEARLRAAMERALPDAAQPLDPQLAPASKPEFGDFQANGALPLAKPLGRPPRQIAQAIVEHLSADPAFSELCLEPVIAGPGFINLTLRPEQLAAAVAERLGDPRLGVPTAADEAGGQTPAPVIVDFSSPNIAKEMHVGHLRSTIIGDCLARVLEFRGHPVLRLNHVGDWGTQFGMLITHLKQVAPEALERADAVDLGDLVAFYRQAKARFDDDEAFQSTSREEVVKLQGGDPLSLKAWGLLCDQSRREFQRIYDRLDVALSERGESFYNPFLQAVVDDLKAAGLLVLDAGAGCVFLEGVSGKDGQPLPLIVQKSDGGFNYATTDLAAIRYRFAPAPQGDGAGRVIYVTDAGQASHFAGVFQVARRAGWIPPHGSLEHVPFGLVQGDDGKKLKTRAGDTVRLKDLLDEAVERAEADLRRRLAEEERTEDEAFIEQVATTVGLAAVKYADLSTNRITNYQFSFDRMLALTGNTAPYLLYAVVRIAGIARKGGDLEAAGSAAAGAGAVAWGGLHFSEPQEWALIRELLRLDGVIAEVEAELLPNRLCSYLFELSQVFNRFYDQVPVLKAEEPARRSRLALCRLTADTLRLGLGLLGIPALERM
;
A
#
# COMPACT_ATOMS: atom_id res chain seq x y z
N MET A 1 -3.88 -8.48 19.16
CA MET A 1 -5.25 -9.08 19.18
C MET A 1 -5.37 -10.28 18.26
N LEU A 2 -4.72 -10.28 17.09
CA LEU A 2 -4.81 -11.39 16.12
C LEU A 2 -4.41 -12.75 16.72
N ARG A 3 -3.26 -12.81 17.40
CA ARG A 3 -2.81 -14.03 18.11
C ARG A 3 -3.83 -14.51 19.17
N ILE A 4 -4.41 -13.58 19.94
CA ILE A 4 -5.42 -13.90 20.94
C ILE A 4 -6.71 -14.40 20.26
N ALA A 5 -7.12 -13.77 19.15
CA ALA A 5 -8.28 -14.20 18.38
C ALA A 5 -8.11 -15.64 17.84
N HIS A 6 -6.96 -15.98 17.27
CA HIS A 6 -6.66 -17.35 16.82
C HIS A 6 -6.70 -18.37 17.96
N LEU A 7 -6.15 -18.02 19.14
CA LEU A 7 -6.24 -18.89 20.32
C LEU A 7 -7.69 -19.10 20.75
N LEU A 8 -8.49 -18.02 20.81
CA LEU A 8 -9.90 -18.09 21.16
C LEU A 8 -10.71 -18.89 20.15
N GLU A 9 -10.43 -18.69 18.85
CA GLU A 9 -11.09 -19.44 17.77
C GLU A 9 -10.83 -20.95 17.90
N ALA A 10 -9.59 -21.34 18.16
CA ALA A 10 -9.24 -22.74 18.38
C ALA A 10 -9.96 -23.35 19.60
N ARG A 11 -10.07 -22.59 20.73
CA ARG A 11 -10.79 -23.03 21.94
C ARG A 11 -12.30 -23.13 21.69
N LEU A 12 -12.86 -22.13 21.01
CA LEU A 12 -14.28 -22.15 20.62
C LEU A 12 -14.61 -23.33 19.72
N ARG A 13 -13.78 -23.59 18.69
CA ARG A 13 -13.96 -24.73 17.80
C ARG A 13 -13.93 -26.05 18.55
N ALA A 14 -12.96 -26.25 19.44
CA ALA A 14 -12.88 -27.43 20.28
C ALA A 14 -14.08 -27.56 21.25
N ALA A 15 -14.63 -26.46 21.77
CA ALA A 15 -15.83 -26.48 22.58
C ALA A 15 -17.07 -26.82 21.74
N MET A 16 -17.18 -26.28 20.52
CA MET A 16 -18.27 -26.61 19.58
C MET A 16 -18.27 -28.08 19.18
N GLU A 17 -17.10 -28.66 18.86
CA GLU A 17 -16.95 -30.07 18.52
C GLU A 17 -17.40 -30.98 19.66
N ARG A 18 -17.09 -30.62 20.91
CA ARG A 18 -17.53 -31.37 22.11
C ARG A 18 -19.01 -31.23 22.39
N ALA A 19 -19.55 -30.02 22.20
CA ALA A 19 -20.96 -29.71 22.47
C ALA A 19 -21.91 -30.26 21.39
N LEU A 20 -21.40 -30.49 20.17
CA LEU A 20 -22.19 -30.76 18.98
C LEU A 20 -21.58 -31.93 18.14
N PRO A 21 -21.47 -33.13 18.71
CA PRO A 21 -20.82 -34.27 18.04
C PRO A 21 -21.53 -34.70 16.75
N ASP A 22 -22.82 -34.42 16.63
CA ASP A 22 -23.64 -34.79 15.46
C ASP A 22 -23.64 -33.69 14.36
N ALA A 23 -22.96 -32.57 14.55
CA ALA A 23 -22.89 -31.52 13.57
C ALA A 23 -21.86 -31.82 12.48
N ALA A 24 -22.15 -31.36 11.26
CA ALA A 24 -21.20 -31.46 10.14
C ALA A 24 -19.93 -30.64 10.41
N GLN A 25 -18.78 -31.27 10.17
CA GLN A 25 -17.46 -30.66 10.35
C GLN A 25 -16.92 -30.08 9.02
N PRO A 26 -16.05 -29.06 9.05
CA PRO A 26 -15.56 -28.34 10.25
C PRO A 26 -16.57 -27.31 10.80
N LEU A 27 -16.57 -27.10 12.11
CA LEU A 27 -17.39 -26.08 12.78
C LEU A 27 -16.67 -24.73 12.78
N ASP A 28 -17.39 -23.69 12.37
CA ASP A 28 -16.89 -22.31 12.35
C ASP A 28 -17.46 -21.51 13.53
N PRO A 29 -16.62 -21.05 14.47
CA PRO A 29 -17.07 -20.21 15.59
C PRO A 29 -17.62 -18.85 15.14
N GLN A 30 -17.29 -18.37 13.95
CA GLN A 30 -17.59 -17.03 13.46
C GLN A 30 -17.19 -15.96 14.49
N LEU A 31 -15.93 -16.06 14.97
CA LEU A 31 -15.37 -15.11 15.94
C LEU A 31 -15.03 -13.80 15.24
N ALA A 32 -15.51 -12.70 15.79
CA ALA A 32 -15.23 -11.35 15.31
C ALA A 32 -14.99 -10.40 16.50
N PRO A 33 -14.29 -9.28 16.33
CA PRO A 33 -14.26 -8.20 17.30
C PRO A 33 -15.69 -7.76 17.66
N ALA A 34 -15.94 -7.47 18.92
CA ALA A 34 -17.25 -7.00 19.36
C ALA A 34 -17.55 -5.62 18.76
N SER A 35 -18.79 -5.43 18.30
CA SER A 35 -19.23 -4.17 17.67
C SER A 35 -19.36 -3.01 18.65
N LYS A 36 -19.50 -3.30 19.95
CA LYS A 36 -19.61 -2.32 21.04
C LYS A 36 -18.92 -2.82 22.29
N PRO A 37 -18.34 -1.92 23.11
CA PRO A 37 -17.65 -2.29 24.35
C PRO A 37 -18.51 -3.08 25.34
N GLU A 38 -19.82 -2.87 25.36
CA GLU A 38 -20.76 -3.59 26.21
C GLU A 38 -20.90 -5.08 25.88
N PHE A 39 -20.44 -5.49 24.69
CA PHE A 39 -20.42 -6.90 24.25
C PHE A 39 -19.07 -7.59 24.48
N GLY A 40 -18.16 -6.95 25.20
CA GLY A 40 -16.82 -7.45 25.49
C GLY A 40 -15.81 -7.10 24.40
N ASP A 41 -14.80 -7.95 24.23
CA ASP A 41 -13.71 -7.77 23.25
C ASP A 41 -13.98 -8.53 21.95
N PHE A 42 -14.63 -9.69 22.05
CA PHE A 42 -14.98 -10.53 20.89
C PHE A 42 -16.41 -11.05 21.01
N GLN A 43 -16.98 -11.41 19.86
CA GLN A 43 -18.28 -12.05 19.76
C GLN A 43 -18.20 -13.27 18.82
N ALA A 44 -18.68 -14.42 19.29
CA ALA A 44 -18.78 -15.64 18.47
C ALA A 44 -20.24 -15.88 18.09
N ASN A 45 -20.49 -16.05 16.77
CA ASN A 45 -21.82 -16.14 16.18
C ASN A 45 -22.11 -17.53 15.58
N GLY A 46 -21.20 -18.50 15.73
CA GLY A 46 -21.27 -19.83 15.13
C GLY A 46 -22.47 -20.67 15.56
N ALA A 47 -23.15 -20.34 16.64
CA ALA A 47 -24.37 -21.03 17.06
C ALA A 47 -25.59 -20.76 16.14
N LEU A 48 -25.63 -19.60 15.49
CA LEU A 48 -26.78 -19.16 14.67
C LEU A 48 -26.99 -20.02 13.41
N PRO A 49 -25.99 -20.25 12.55
CA PRO A 49 -26.14 -21.05 11.35
C PRO A 49 -26.44 -22.53 11.64
N LEU A 50 -26.07 -23.02 12.82
CA LEU A 50 -26.28 -24.40 13.23
C LEU A 50 -27.70 -24.72 13.71
N ALA A 51 -28.51 -23.69 13.99
CA ALA A 51 -29.85 -23.87 14.55
C ALA A 51 -30.77 -24.69 13.63
N LYS A 52 -30.81 -24.36 12.34
CA LYS A 52 -31.66 -25.04 11.36
C LYS A 52 -31.18 -26.47 11.07
N PRO A 53 -29.89 -26.73 10.80
CA PRO A 53 -29.39 -28.09 10.61
C PRO A 53 -29.60 -29.03 11.79
N LEU A 54 -29.47 -28.51 13.03
CA LEU A 54 -29.59 -29.30 14.25
C LEU A 54 -31.01 -29.34 14.82
N GLY A 55 -31.96 -28.59 14.26
CA GLY A 55 -33.32 -28.48 14.78
C GLY A 55 -33.41 -27.96 16.21
N ARG A 56 -32.43 -27.17 16.65
CA ARG A 56 -32.31 -26.64 18.03
C ARG A 56 -32.28 -25.12 18.03
N PRO A 57 -32.88 -24.45 19.04
CA PRO A 57 -32.78 -23.00 19.20
C PRO A 57 -31.30 -22.56 19.31
N PRO A 58 -30.88 -21.47 18.62
CA PRO A 58 -29.47 -21.02 18.65
C PRO A 58 -28.97 -20.76 20.07
N ARG A 59 -29.84 -20.23 20.96
CA ARG A 59 -29.49 -19.96 22.37
C ARG A 59 -29.17 -21.25 23.15
N GLN A 60 -29.83 -22.37 22.86
CA GLN A 60 -29.53 -23.65 23.46
C GLN A 60 -28.20 -24.23 22.94
N ILE A 61 -27.91 -24.02 21.67
CA ILE A 61 -26.63 -24.38 21.07
C ILE A 61 -25.52 -23.55 21.73
N ALA A 62 -25.69 -22.24 21.82
CA ALA A 62 -24.73 -21.35 22.50
C ALA A 62 -24.50 -21.74 23.96
N GLN A 63 -25.56 -22.14 24.68
CA GLN A 63 -25.45 -22.59 26.07
C GLN A 63 -24.57 -23.85 26.18
N ALA A 64 -24.78 -24.83 25.33
CA ALA A 64 -23.98 -26.05 25.33
C ALA A 64 -22.50 -25.76 24.99
N ILE A 65 -22.23 -24.84 24.06
CA ILE A 65 -20.87 -24.41 23.72
C ILE A 65 -20.21 -23.73 24.91
N VAL A 66 -20.91 -22.80 25.59
CA VAL A 66 -20.40 -22.05 26.75
C VAL A 66 -20.08 -23.00 27.92
N GLU A 67 -20.88 -24.02 28.18
CA GLU A 67 -20.62 -25.01 29.23
C GLU A 67 -19.27 -25.74 29.01
N HIS A 68 -18.98 -26.14 27.75
CA HIS A 68 -17.71 -26.76 27.41
C HIS A 68 -16.55 -25.78 27.40
N LEU A 69 -16.81 -24.50 27.01
CA LEU A 69 -15.80 -23.46 26.97
C LEU A 69 -15.39 -23.03 28.39
N SER A 70 -16.36 -22.83 29.32
CA SER A 70 -16.10 -22.48 30.72
C SER A 70 -15.39 -23.59 31.48
N ALA A 71 -15.53 -24.83 31.06
CA ALA A 71 -14.79 -25.99 31.58
C ALA A 71 -13.34 -26.08 31.10
N ASP A 72 -12.92 -25.26 30.13
CA ASP A 72 -11.55 -25.25 29.62
C ASP A 72 -10.68 -24.27 30.43
N PRO A 73 -9.69 -24.78 31.23
CA PRO A 73 -8.83 -23.91 32.03
C PRO A 73 -8.06 -22.90 31.22
N ALA A 74 -7.60 -23.27 30.02
CA ALA A 74 -6.86 -22.36 29.15
C ALA A 74 -7.72 -21.24 28.57
N PHE A 75 -9.02 -21.47 28.39
CA PHE A 75 -9.97 -20.39 28.08
C PHE A 75 -10.17 -19.47 29.29
N SER A 76 -10.35 -20.04 30.49
CA SER A 76 -10.56 -19.27 31.74
C SER A 76 -9.35 -18.42 32.14
N GLU A 77 -8.14 -18.77 31.68
CA GLU A 77 -6.94 -17.94 31.81
C GLU A 77 -6.97 -16.71 30.88
N LEU A 78 -7.64 -16.81 29.73
CA LEU A 78 -7.71 -15.74 28.72
C LEU A 78 -8.88 -14.79 28.94
N CYS A 79 -10.05 -15.35 29.28
CA CYS A 79 -11.32 -14.62 29.32
C CYS A 79 -12.01 -14.70 30.66
N LEU A 80 -12.87 -13.72 30.89
CA LEU A 80 -13.93 -13.78 31.91
C LEU A 80 -15.02 -14.77 31.47
N GLU A 81 -15.99 -15.04 32.34
CA GLU A 81 -17.15 -15.90 32.03
C GLU A 81 -17.87 -15.41 30.76
N PRO A 82 -18.13 -16.27 29.76
CA PRO A 82 -18.82 -15.87 28.54
C PRO A 82 -20.27 -15.46 28.80
N VAL A 83 -20.76 -14.46 28.07
CA VAL A 83 -22.15 -13.97 28.23
C VAL A 83 -22.92 -14.25 26.94
N ILE A 84 -24.06 -14.98 27.08
CA ILE A 84 -24.95 -15.24 25.95
C ILE A 84 -25.94 -14.09 25.79
N ALA A 85 -25.88 -13.40 24.66
CA ALA A 85 -26.75 -12.29 24.31
C ALA A 85 -27.69 -12.62 23.15
N GLY A 86 -28.83 -11.94 23.09
CA GLY A 86 -29.80 -12.06 22.00
C GLY A 86 -30.19 -13.51 21.67
N PRO A 87 -30.25 -13.87 20.39
CA PRO A 87 -30.68 -15.20 19.94
C PRO A 87 -29.65 -16.31 20.20
N GLY A 88 -28.41 -15.99 20.53
CA GLY A 88 -27.34 -16.99 20.73
C GLY A 88 -25.94 -16.46 20.39
N PHE A 89 -25.71 -15.15 20.48
CA PHE A 89 -24.38 -14.53 20.42
C PHE A 89 -23.60 -14.86 21.70
N ILE A 90 -22.36 -15.28 21.58
CA ILE A 90 -21.47 -15.53 22.72
C ILE A 90 -20.47 -14.38 22.80
N ASN A 91 -20.63 -13.52 23.79
CA ASN A 91 -19.77 -12.39 24.06
C ASN A 91 -18.60 -12.81 24.95
N LEU A 92 -17.38 -12.45 24.56
CA LEU A 92 -16.13 -12.79 25.23
C LEU A 92 -15.42 -11.52 25.68
N THR A 93 -15.06 -11.45 26.94
CA THR A 93 -14.29 -10.36 27.52
C THR A 93 -12.95 -10.89 28.01
N LEU A 94 -11.86 -10.30 27.52
CA LEU A 94 -10.51 -10.66 27.94
C LEU A 94 -10.27 -10.25 29.39
N ARG A 95 -9.47 -11.03 30.10
CA ARG A 95 -9.04 -10.65 31.45
C ARG A 95 -8.15 -9.41 31.40
N PRO A 96 -8.29 -8.47 32.34
CA PRO A 96 -7.43 -7.29 32.45
C PRO A 96 -5.93 -7.63 32.48
N GLU A 97 -5.58 -8.73 33.16
CA GLU A 97 -4.19 -9.21 33.27
C GLU A 97 -3.62 -9.60 31.90
N GLN A 98 -4.43 -10.20 31.02
CA GLN A 98 -4.02 -10.57 29.67
C GLN A 98 -3.80 -9.34 28.78
N LEU A 99 -4.67 -8.34 28.91
CA LEU A 99 -4.52 -7.07 28.20
C LEU A 99 -3.27 -6.32 28.67
N ALA A 100 -2.99 -6.29 29.97
CA ALA A 100 -1.80 -5.67 30.54
C ALA A 100 -0.52 -6.40 30.11
N ALA A 101 -0.53 -7.73 30.09
CA ALA A 101 0.59 -8.54 29.58
C ALA A 101 0.86 -8.29 28.10
N ALA A 102 -0.20 -8.20 27.27
CA ALA A 102 -0.07 -7.89 25.85
C ALA A 102 0.51 -6.49 25.60
N VAL A 103 0.20 -5.49 26.43
CA VAL A 103 0.85 -4.16 26.37
C VAL A 103 2.33 -4.28 26.70
N ALA A 104 2.69 -5.01 27.76
CA ALA A 104 4.08 -5.20 28.17
C ALA A 104 4.91 -5.93 27.10
N GLU A 105 4.34 -6.95 26.45
CA GLU A 105 4.96 -7.68 25.33
C GLU A 105 5.25 -6.73 24.16
N ARG A 106 4.27 -5.92 23.76
CA ARG A 106 4.41 -4.98 22.62
C ARG A 106 5.44 -3.89 22.87
N LEU A 107 5.56 -3.40 24.09
CA LEU A 107 6.57 -2.41 24.46
C LEU A 107 8.01 -2.94 24.34
N GLY A 108 8.20 -4.26 24.46
CA GLY A 108 9.48 -4.94 24.27
C GLY A 108 9.75 -5.41 22.83
N ASP A 109 8.77 -5.27 21.94
CA ASP A 109 8.85 -5.76 20.57
C ASP A 109 8.95 -4.60 19.57
N PRO A 110 10.02 -4.50 18.75
CA PRO A 110 10.15 -3.47 17.72
C PRO A 110 9.06 -3.57 16.63
N ARG A 111 8.39 -4.73 16.52
CA ARG A 111 7.27 -4.95 15.61
C ARG A 111 5.91 -4.69 16.25
N LEU A 112 5.87 -4.29 17.52
CA LEU A 112 4.66 -4.00 18.29
C LEU A 112 3.63 -5.15 18.27
N GLY A 113 4.09 -6.39 18.29
CA GLY A 113 3.25 -7.60 18.31
C GLY A 113 2.66 -7.98 16.94
N VAL A 114 3.14 -7.40 15.84
CA VAL A 114 2.72 -7.77 14.48
C VAL A 114 3.58 -8.95 14.00
N PRO A 115 3.00 -10.14 13.76
CA PRO A 115 3.75 -11.31 13.30
C PRO A 115 4.24 -11.11 11.85
N THR A 116 5.28 -11.83 11.47
CA THR A 116 5.66 -11.95 10.06
C THR A 116 4.82 -13.02 9.37
N ALA A 117 4.76 -12.97 8.03
CA ALA A 117 4.14 -14.04 7.25
C ALA A 117 4.85 -15.40 7.47
N ALA A 118 6.16 -15.40 7.72
CA ALA A 118 6.90 -16.61 8.07
C ALA A 118 6.48 -17.18 9.43
N ASP A 119 6.21 -16.33 10.44
CA ASP A 119 5.72 -16.77 11.75
C ASP A 119 4.37 -17.49 11.62
N GLU A 120 3.47 -16.96 10.77
CA GLU A 120 2.16 -17.54 10.50
C GLU A 120 2.24 -18.82 9.64
N ALA A 121 3.24 -18.91 8.77
CA ALA A 121 3.50 -20.10 7.92
C ALA A 121 4.37 -21.19 8.59
N GLY A 122 4.56 -21.14 9.92
CA GLY A 122 5.35 -22.15 10.64
C GLY A 122 6.85 -22.08 10.33
N GLY A 123 7.37 -20.90 10.04
CA GLY A 123 8.79 -20.66 9.78
C GLY A 123 9.22 -20.75 8.30
N GLN A 124 8.27 -20.99 7.40
CA GLN A 124 8.56 -21.03 5.96
C GLN A 124 8.70 -19.59 5.40
N THR A 125 9.80 -19.35 4.70
CA THR A 125 9.98 -18.07 4.00
C THR A 125 8.96 -17.96 2.86
N PRO A 126 8.16 -16.89 2.80
CA PRO A 126 7.20 -16.70 1.72
C PRO A 126 7.91 -16.49 0.38
N ALA A 127 7.25 -16.87 -0.71
CA ALA A 127 7.73 -16.58 -2.06
C ALA A 127 7.77 -15.06 -2.31
N PRO A 128 8.65 -14.58 -3.22
CA PRO A 128 8.76 -13.16 -3.53
C PRO A 128 7.43 -12.56 -4.00
N VAL A 129 7.17 -11.32 -3.58
CA VAL A 129 6.04 -10.50 -4.03
C VAL A 129 6.58 -9.40 -4.93
N ILE A 130 5.98 -9.22 -6.10
CA ILE A 130 6.27 -8.10 -6.99
C ILE A 130 5.14 -7.08 -6.86
N VAL A 131 5.49 -5.83 -6.55
CA VAL A 131 4.58 -4.69 -6.61
C VAL A 131 5.03 -3.80 -7.77
N ASP A 132 4.24 -3.78 -8.84
CA ASP A 132 4.49 -2.99 -10.05
C ASP A 132 3.70 -1.68 -9.94
N PHE A 133 4.41 -0.56 -9.86
CA PHE A 133 3.78 0.73 -9.62
C PHE A 133 4.61 1.89 -10.16
N SER A 134 3.98 3.08 -10.22
CA SER A 134 4.47 4.31 -10.83
C SER A 134 4.46 4.26 -12.36
N SER A 135 5.35 3.57 -13.00
CA SER A 135 5.41 3.21 -14.43
C SER A 135 5.16 4.37 -15.40
N PRO A 136 5.94 5.49 -15.29
CA PRO A 136 5.78 6.63 -16.17
C PRO A 136 6.35 6.31 -17.58
N ASN A 137 5.87 7.05 -18.57
CA ASN A 137 6.43 6.98 -19.93
C ASN A 137 7.63 7.91 -20.07
N ILE A 138 8.67 7.46 -20.75
CA ILE A 138 9.84 8.27 -21.09
C ILE A 138 9.44 9.50 -21.92
N ALA A 139 10.14 10.61 -21.71
CA ALA A 139 9.92 11.93 -22.31
C ALA A 139 8.55 12.56 -22.03
N LYS A 140 7.84 12.07 -21.01
CA LYS A 140 6.62 12.69 -20.48
C LYS A 140 6.81 13.05 -19.03
N GLU A 141 6.21 14.17 -18.60
CA GLU A 141 6.21 14.54 -17.19
C GLU A 141 5.32 13.62 -16.36
N MET A 142 5.78 13.37 -15.13
CA MET A 142 4.91 12.78 -14.13
C MET A 142 3.81 13.77 -13.75
N HIS A 143 2.61 13.28 -13.68
CA HIS A 143 1.41 14.04 -13.33
C HIS A 143 0.69 13.39 -12.15
N VAL A 144 -0.36 14.02 -11.67
CA VAL A 144 -1.14 13.58 -10.51
C VAL A 144 -1.63 12.12 -10.59
N GLY A 145 -1.83 11.57 -11.79
CA GLY A 145 -2.17 10.14 -11.97
C GLY A 145 -1.01 9.21 -11.58
N HIS A 146 0.24 9.60 -11.87
CA HIS A 146 1.41 8.84 -11.42
C HIS A 146 1.61 8.94 -9.90
N LEU A 147 1.21 10.06 -9.27
CA LEU A 147 1.27 10.20 -7.82
C LEU A 147 0.50 9.06 -7.14
N ARG A 148 -0.77 8.82 -7.53
CA ARG A 148 -1.60 7.76 -6.93
C ARG A 148 -0.96 6.39 -7.02
N SER A 149 -0.50 6.01 -8.22
CA SER A 149 0.20 4.74 -8.41
C SER A 149 1.42 4.64 -7.50
N THR A 150 2.23 5.71 -7.44
CA THR A 150 3.48 5.73 -6.70
C THR A 150 3.27 5.58 -5.20
N ILE A 151 2.38 6.37 -4.59
CA ILE A 151 2.19 6.34 -3.13
C ILE A 151 1.38 5.15 -2.64
N ILE A 152 0.40 4.69 -3.41
CA ILE A 152 -0.35 3.46 -3.08
C ILE A 152 0.59 2.25 -3.17
N GLY A 153 1.36 2.15 -4.26
CA GLY A 153 2.32 1.06 -4.46
C GLY A 153 3.41 1.03 -3.39
N ASP A 154 3.98 2.19 -3.05
CA ASP A 154 4.99 2.29 -1.97
C ASP A 154 4.42 1.88 -0.61
N CYS A 155 3.22 2.33 -0.26
CA CYS A 155 2.56 1.92 0.99
C CYS A 155 2.34 0.41 1.05
N LEU A 156 1.83 -0.20 -0.01
CA LEU A 156 1.62 -1.64 -0.08
C LEU A 156 2.94 -2.42 0.01
N ALA A 157 3.98 -1.96 -0.68
CA ALA A 157 5.30 -2.55 -0.60
C ALA A 157 5.87 -2.48 0.83
N ARG A 158 5.78 -1.31 1.51
CA ARG A 158 6.21 -1.14 2.90
C ARG A 158 5.47 -2.07 3.86
N VAL A 159 4.17 -2.24 3.70
CA VAL A 159 3.36 -3.15 4.53
C VAL A 159 3.79 -4.61 4.31
N LEU A 160 3.96 -5.03 3.06
CA LEU A 160 4.39 -6.39 2.71
C LEU A 160 5.81 -6.68 3.21
N GLU A 161 6.75 -5.74 3.05
CA GLU A 161 8.11 -5.84 3.62
C GLU A 161 8.07 -5.93 5.15
N PHE A 162 7.26 -5.09 5.79
CA PHE A 162 7.06 -5.16 7.24
C PHE A 162 6.47 -6.49 7.68
N ARG A 163 5.60 -7.11 6.87
CA ARG A 163 5.10 -8.48 7.08
C ARG A 163 6.14 -9.57 6.80
N GLY A 164 7.33 -9.19 6.34
CA GLY A 164 8.46 -10.12 6.11
C GLY A 164 8.43 -10.81 4.75
N HIS A 165 7.66 -10.32 3.80
CA HIS A 165 7.76 -10.78 2.42
C HIS A 165 9.01 -10.23 1.75
N PRO A 166 9.74 -11.02 0.94
CA PRO A 166 10.70 -10.50 -0.02
C PRO A 166 9.93 -9.71 -1.10
N VAL A 167 10.10 -8.39 -1.15
CA VAL A 167 9.36 -7.53 -2.09
C VAL A 167 10.28 -6.98 -3.17
N LEU A 168 9.90 -7.16 -4.44
CA LEU A 168 10.48 -6.46 -5.57
C LEU A 168 9.56 -5.27 -5.93
N ARG A 169 10.03 -4.06 -5.66
CA ARG A 169 9.36 -2.80 -6.01
C ARG A 169 9.70 -2.45 -7.45
N LEU A 170 8.81 -2.75 -8.38
CA LEU A 170 9.09 -2.68 -9.80
C LEU A 170 8.50 -1.42 -10.43
N ASN A 171 9.32 -0.73 -11.24
CA ASN A 171 8.93 0.39 -12.07
C ASN A 171 8.98 -0.04 -13.55
N HIS A 172 7.82 -0.37 -14.11
CA HIS A 172 7.70 -0.79 -15.51
C HIS A 172 7.54 0.44 -16.41
N VAL A 173 8.64 1.16 -16.63
CA VAL A 173 8.61 2.40 -17.43
C VAL A 173 8.31 2.12 -18.91
N GLY A 174 7.54 3.00 -19.53
CA GLY A 174 7.30 2.98 -20.96
C GLY A 174 8.50 3.54 -21.73
N ASP A 175 9.56 2.77 -21.83
CA ASP A 175 10.83 3.14 -22.46
C ASP A 175 11.00 2.59 -23.89
N TRP A 176 9.93 2.02 -24.45
CA TRP A 176 9.93 1.45 -25.78
C TRP A 176 8.67 1.85 -26.56
N GLY A 177 8.76 1.93 -27.88
CA GLY A 177 7.61 2.21 -28.72
C GLY A 177 7.89 3.15 -29.90
N THR A 178 6.89 3.32 -30.75
CA THR A 178 7.00 4.09 -32.00
C THR A 178 7.26 5.58 -31.79
N GLN A 179 6.93 6.13 -30.60
CA GLN A 179 7.22 7.52 -30.24
C GLN A 179 8.71 7.83 -30.24
N PHE A 180 9.57 6.84 -29.99
CA PHE A 180 11.00 7.06 -29.99
C PHE A 180 11.54 7.39 -31.37
N GLY A 181 10.92 6.94 -32.48
CA GLY A 181 11.30 7.33 -33.82
C GLY A 181 11.30 8.85 -34.02
N MET A 182 10.20 9.53 -33.63
CA MET A 182 10.14 10.99 -33.76
C MET A 182 11.09 11.72 -32.79
N LEU A 183 11.29 11.20 -31.58
CA LEU A 183 12.17 11.81 -30.57
C LEU A 183 13.63 11.68 -30.98
N ILE A 184 14.06 10.53 -31.46
CA ILE A 184 15.42 10.27 -31.96
C ILE A 184 15.69 11.09 -33.23
N THR A 185 14.75 11.13 -34.17
CA THR A 185 14.86 11.96 -35.37
C THR A 185 15.01 13.44 -35.00
N HIS A 186 14.20 13.93 -34.07
CA HIS A 186 14.28 15.30 -33.59
C HIS A 186 15.63 15.58 -32.95
N LEU A 187 16.10 14.69 -32.04
CA LEU A 187 17.39 14.82 -31.37
C LEU A 187 18.55 14.89 -32.37
N LYS A 188 18.57 14.00 -33.35
CA LYS A 188 19.61 13.97 -34.41
C LYS A 188 19.67 15.26 -35.25
N GLN A 189 18.54 15.98 -35.34
CA GLN A 189 18.44 17.21 -36.13
C GLN A 189 18.72 18.49 -35.35
N VAL A 190 18.28 18.56 -34.08
CA VAL A 190 18.36 19.80 -33.27
C VAL A 190 19.55 19.84 -32.32
N ALA A 191 20.10 18.69 -31.95
CA ALA A 191 21.23 18.57 -31.04
C ALA A 191 22.16 17.39 -31.42
N PRO A 192 22.69 17.32 -32.66
CA PRO A 192 23.55 16.22 -33.10
C PRO A 192 24.82 16.09 -32.24
N GLU A 193 25.33 17.20 -31.71
CA GLU A 193 26.48 17.25 -30.81
C GLU A 193 26.25 16.47 -29.49
N ALA A 194 25.01 16.31 -29.06
CA ALA A 194 24.67 15.49 -27.89
C ALA A 194 25.05 14.00 -28.13
N LEU A 195 25.04 13.56 -29.38
CA LEU A 195 25.42 12.21 -29.76
C LEU A 195 26.94 12.00 -29.89
N GLU A 196 27.72 13.06 -29.98
CA GLU A 196 29.19 12.99 -30.08
C GLU A 196 29.87 12.99 -28.72
N ARG A 197 29.22 13.56 -27.67
CA ARG A 197 29.78 13.65 -26.32
C ARG A 197 29.48 12.38 -25.51
N ALA A 198 30.42 11.99 -24.67
CA ALA A 198 30.28 10.88 -23.73
C ALA A 198 29.57 11.28 -22.44
N ASP A 199 29.58 12.58 -22.11
CA ASP A 199 29.02 13.11 -20.88
C ASP A 199 27.53 13.43 -21.03
N ALA A 200 26.81 13.37 -19.91
CA ALA A 200 25.39 13.65 -19.86
C ALA A 200 25.09 15.08 -20.37
N VAL A 201 24.56 15.16 -21.59
CA VAL A 201 24.07 16.41 -22.15
C VAL A 201 22.71 16.70 -21.50
N ASP A 202 22.56 17.87 -20.93
CA ASP A 202 21.25 18.36 -20.49
C ASP A 202 20.47 18.81 -21.73
N LEU A 203 19.43 18.04 -22.06
CA LEU A 203 18.52 18.35 -23.18
C LEU A 203 17.49 19.45 -22.80
N GLY A 204 17.60 20.00 -21.59
CA GLY A 204 16.66 20.98 -21.08
C GLY A 204 15.28 20.37 -20.76
N ASP A 205 14.23 21.11 -21.04
CA ASP A 205 12.85 20.65 -20.82
C ASP A 205 12.45 19.58 -21.83
N LEU A 206 12.51 18.31 -21.40
CA LEU A 206 12.12 17.15 -22.22
C LEU A 206 10.65 17.19 -22.69
N VAL A 207 9.78 17.86 -21.96
CA VAL A 207 8.38 17.99 -22.36
C VAL A 207 8.22 18.97 -23.49
N ALA A 208 8.93 20.10 -23.42
CA ALA A 208 9.01 21.02 -24.54
C ALA A 208 9.63 20.35 -25.77
N PHE A 209 10.68 19.54 -25.56
CA PHE A 209 11.31 18.74 -26.60
C PHE A 209 10.33 17.75 -27.23
N TYR A 210 9.57 17.00 -26.41
CA TYR A 210 8.54 16.08 -26.88
C TYR A 210 7.46 16.82 -27.69
N ARG A 211 6.95 17.95 -27.19
CA ARG A 211 5.93 18.76 -27.88
C ARG A 211 6.41 19.26 -29.25
N GLN A 212 7.66 19.71 -29.33
CA GLN A 212 8.26 20.14 -30.59
C GLN A 212 8.39 18.97 -31.57
N ALA A 213 8.91 17.81 -31.14
CA ALA A 213 9.01 16.62 -31.96
C ALA A 213 7.63 16.16 -32.47
N LYS A 214 6.62 16.19 -31.56
CA LYS A 214 5.25 15.80 -31.92
C LYS A 214 4.59 16.76 -32.89
N ALA A 215 4.72 18.08 -32.71
CA ALA A 215 4.21 19.08 -33.66
C ALA A 215 4.81 18.88 -35.04
N ARG A 216 6.13 18.68 -35.14
CA ARG A 216 6.79 18.38 -36.41
C ARG A 216 6.30 17.08 -37.01
N PHE A 217 6.09 16.05 -36.19
CA PHE A 217 5.58 14.77 -36.67
C PHE A 217 4.16 14.89 -37.26
N ASP A 218 3.33 15.78 -36.68
CA ASP A 218 1.96 15.99 -37.18
C ASP A 218 1.89 16.82 -38.45
N ASP A 219 2.84 17.76 -38.66
CA ASP A 219 2.78 18.76 -39.73
C ASP A 219 3.74 18.49 -40.90
N ASP A 220 4.75 17.60 -40.75
CA ASP A 220 5.83 17.37 -41.74
C ASP A 220 5.91 15.89 -42.18
N GLU A 221 5.41 15.60 -43.39
CA GLU A 221 5.42 14.24 -43.96
C GLU A 221 6.83 13.66 -44.10
N ALA A 222 7.85 14.51 -44.45
CA ALA A 222 9.22 14.05 -44.58
C ALA A 222 9.79 13.66 -43.20
N PHE A 223 9.47 14.43 -42.15
CA PHE A 223 9.84 14.10 -40.79
C PHE A 223 9.13 12.84 -40.30
N GLN A 224 7.85 12.63 -40.64
CA GLN A 224 7.14 11.39 -40.36
C GLN A 224 7.81 10.16 -40.98
N SER A 225 8.17 10.26 -42.25
CA SER A 225 8.83 9.15 -42.96
C SER A 225 10.16 8.79 -42.30
N THR A 226 11.02 9.80 -42.06
CA THR A 226 12.30 9.62 -41.36
C THR A 226 12.09 9.04 -39.95
N SER A 227 11.08 9.49 -39.23
CA SER A 227 10.77 8.98 -37.90
C SER A 227 10.35 7.51 -37.91
N ARG A 228 9.59 7.07 -38.92
CA ARG A 228 9.23 5.66 -39.07
C ARG A 228 10.44 4.79 -39.38
N GLU A 229 11.33 5.26 -40.24
CA GLU A 229 12.61 4.60 -40.56
C GLU A 229 13.49 4.50 -39.31
N GLU A 230 13.49 5.54 -38.48
CA GLU A 230 14.24 5.56 -37.22
C GLU A 230 13.75 4.52 -36.22
N VAL A 231 12.44 4.26 -36.17
CA VAL A 231 11.88 3.14 -35.37
C VAL A 231 12.48 1.81 -35.79
N VAL A 232 12.55 1.58 -37.12
CA VAL A 232 13.13 0.34 -37.69
C VAL A 232 14.62 0.21 -37.35
N LYS A 233 15.37 1.32 -37.46
CA LYS A 233 16.80 1.34 -37.06
C LYS A 233 16.97 1.02 -35.57
N LEU A 234 16.18 1.65 -34.69
CA LEU A 234 16.23 1.40 -33.26
C LEU A 234 15.95 -0.08 -32.97
N GLN A 235 14.90 -0.64 -33.57
CA GLN A 235 14.52 -2.04 -33.39
C GLN A 235 15.56 -3.01 -33.98
N GLY A 236 16.23 -2.60 -35.05
CA GLY A 236 17.33 -3.33 -35.66
C GLY A 236 18.69 -3.22 -34.96
N GLY A 237 18.74 -2.46 -33.85
CA GLY A 237 19.96 -2.33 -33.03
C GLY A 237 20.98 -1.35 -33.61
N ASP A 238 20.59 -0.37 -34.43
CA ASP A 238 21.50 0.66 -34.93
C ASP A 238 22.18 1.40 -33.76
N PRO A 239 23.54 1.44 -33.74
CA PRO A 239 24.27 1.98 -32.59
C PRO A 239 23.95 3.45 -32.27
N LEU A 240 23.72 4.27 -33.32
CA LEU A 240 23.45 5.70 -33.16
C LEU A 240 22.02 5.93 -32.63
N SER A 241 21.07 5.14 -33.10
CA SER A 241 19.68 5.17 -32.62
C SER A 241 19.58 4.68 -31.20
N LEU A 242 20.31 3.62 -30.84
CA LEU A 242 20.39 3.14 -29.44
C LEU A 242 21.04 4.16 -28.51
N LYS A 243 22.10 4.87 -28.99
CA LYS A 243 22.73 5.94 -28.20
C LYS A 243 21.75 7.09 -27.95
N ALA A 244 21.04 7.54 -28.99
CA ALA A 244 20.03 8.59 -28.86
C ALA A 244 18.89 8.18 -27.93
N TRP A 245 18.37 6.96 -28.04
CA TRP A 245 17.39 6.39 -27.16
C TRP A 245 17.87 6.36 -25.70
N GLY A 246 19.10 5.91 -25.46
CA GLY A 246 19.70 5.89 -24.13
C GLY A 246 19.76 7.27 -23.48
N LEU A 247 20.18 8.31 -24.22
CA LEU A 247 20.22 9.69 -23.71
C LEU A 247 18.83 10.23 -23.30
N LEU A 248 17.80 9.97 -24.11
CA LEU A 248 16.42 10.34 -23.80
C LEU A 248 15.90 9.64 -22.56
N CYS A 249 16.19 8.33 -22.42
CA CYS A 249 15.82 7.54 -21.26
C CYS A 249 16.54 8.04 -19.99
N ASP A 250 17.85 8.29 -20.06
CA ASP A 250 18.63 8.73 -18.90
C ASP A 250 18.21 10.13 -18.41
N GLN A 251 17.85 11.03 -19.31
CA GLN A 251 17.31 12.33 -18.94
C GLN A 251 15.97 12.18 -18.20
N SER A 252 15.05 11.37 -18.72
CA SER A 252 13.77 11.11 -18.09
C SER A 252 13.92 10.44 -16.72
N ARG A 253 14.83 9.49 -16.60
CA ARG A 253 15.15 8.81 -15.33
C ARG A 253 15.60 9.80 -14.25
N ARG A 254 16.45 10.77 -14.61
CA ARG A 254 16.87 11.82 -13.68
C ARG A 254 15.70 12.66 -13.16
N GLU A 255 14.75 12.99 -14.03
CA GLU A 255 13.54 13.74 -13.62
C GLU A 255 12.63 12.90 -12.72
N PHE A 256 12.42 11.62 -13.05
CA PHE A 256 11.62 10.71 -12.20
C PHE A 256 12.28 10.49 -10.85
N GLN A 257 13.60 10.31 -10.82
CA GLN A 257 14.34 10.07 -9.58
C GLN A 257 14.20 11.24 -8.60
N ARG A 258 14.24 12.50 -9.08
CA ARG A 258 14.00 13.67 -8.23
C ARG A 258 12.63 13.62 -7.54
N ILE A 259 11.60 13.12 -8.22
CA ILE A 259 10.26 12.96 -7.63
C ILE A 259 10.27 11.81 -6.63
N TYR A 260 10.89 10.67 -6.96
CA TYR A 260 10.99 9.52 -6.06
C TYR A 260 11.77 9.85 -4.78
N ASP A 261 12.89 10.58 -4.91
CA ASP A 261 13.68 11.04 -3.75
C ASP A 261 12.85 11.94 -2.82
N ARG A 262 12.09 12.87 -3.39
CA ARG A 262 11.19 13.75 -2.60
C ARG A 262 10.09 12.98 -1.90
N LEU A 263 9.58 11.94 -2.53
CA LEU A 263 8.52 11.09 -1.96
C LEU A 263 9.08 9.97 -1.07
N ASP A 264 10.39 9.85 -0.89
CA ASP A 264 11.05 8.74 -0.19
C ASP A 264 10.56 7.38 -0.73
N VAL A 265 10.61 7.21 -2.06
CA VAL A 265 10.18 6.00 -2.75
C VAL A 265 11.37 5.37 -3.47
N ALA A 266 11.67 4.14 -3.12
CA ALA A 266 12.69 3.34 -3.79
C ALA A 266 12.04 2.37 -4.79
N LEU A 267 12.56 2.34 -6.03
CA LEU A 267 12.07 1.51 -7.13
C LEU A 267 13.22 0.85 -7.87
N SER A 268 12.99 -0.37 -8.34
CA SER A 268 13.85 -1.05 -9.31
C SER A 268 13.24 -0.90 -10.69
N GLU A 269 13.94 -0.24 -11.60
CA GLU A 269 13.45 -0.08 -12.96
C GLU A 269 13.62 -1.35 -13.79
N ARG A 270 12.55 -1.72 -14.50
CA ARG A 270 12.55 -2.73 -15.54
C ARG A 270 11.51 -2.33 -16.58
N GLY A 271 11.95 -1.55 -17.57
CA GLY A 271 11.08 -1.00 -18.60
C GLY A 271 10.59 -2.02 -19.63
N GLU A 272 9.71 -1.57 -20.53
CA GLU A 272 9.19 -2.38 -21.63
C GLU A 272 10.33 -2.97 -22.49
N SER A 273 11.41 -2.21 -22.70
CA SER A 273 12.59 -2.64 -23.48
C SER A 273 13.25 -3.91 -22.95
N PHE A 274 13.23 -4.15 -21.64
CA PHE A 274 13.76 -5.35 -21.02
C PHE A 274 13.10 -6.62 -21.54
N TYR A 275 11.81 -6.55 -21.87
CA TYR A 275 11.04 -7.72 -22.30
C TYR A 275 11.12 -8.02 -23.79
N ASN A 276 11.73 -7.15 -24.61
CA ASN A 276 11.86 -7.33 -26.05
C ASN A 276 12.41 -8.71 -26.46
N PRO A 277 13.46 -9.26 -25.83
CA PRO A 277 13.99 -10.58 -26.18
C PRO A 277 13.01 -11.74 -25.92
N PHE A 278 11.97 -11.52 -25.12
CA PHE A 278 11.03 -12.57 -24.70
C PHE A 278 9.71 -12.53 -25.47
N LEU A 279 9.45 -11.52 -26.31
CA LEU A 279 8.16 -11.31 -26.97
C LEU A 279 7.82 -12.46 -27.94
N GLN A 280 8.77 -12.93 -28.72
CA GLN A 280 8.54 -14.03 -29.65
C GLN A 280 8.20 -15.34 -28.89
N ALA A 281 8.85 -15.59 -27.77
CA ALA A 281 8.59 -16.78 -26.95
C ALA A 281 7.15 -16.79 -26.38
N VAL A 282 6.54 -15.63 -26.13
CA VAL A 282 5.11 -15.54 -25.75
C VAL A 282 4.21 -16.08 -26.86
N VAL A 283 4.47 -15.66 -28.11
CA VAL A 283 3.69 -16.10 -29.29
C VAL A 283 3.85 -17.60 -29.49
N ASP A 284 5.08 -18.12 -29.39
CA ASP A 284 5.40 -19.53 -29.59
C ASP A 284 4.75 -20.41 -28.52
N ASP A 285 4.79 -19.99 -27.24
CA ASP A 285 4.15 -20.72 -26.13
C ASP A 285 2.63 -20.74 -26.30
N LEU A 286 1.99 -19.60 -26.65
CA LEU A 286 0.54 -19.54 -26.86
C LEU A 286 0.10 -20.39 -28.07
N LYS A 287 0.95 -20.46 -29.11
CA LYS A 287 0.73 -21.34 -30.26
C LYS A 287 0.84 -22.82 -29.86
N ALA A 288 1.87 -23.17 -29.10
CA ALA A 288 2.08 -24.55 -28.61
C ALA A 288 0.95 -24.99 -27.67
N ALA A 289 0.41 -24.07 -26.86
CA ALA A 289 -0.75 -24.30 -26.00
C ALA A 289 -2.10 -24.37 -26.75
N GLY A 290 -2.12 -24.14 -28.07
CA GLY A 290 -3.35 -24.13 -28.88
C GLY A 290 -4.26 -22.94 -28.59
N LEU A 291 -3.75 -21.87 -27.97
CA LEU A 291 -4.52 -20.67 -27.58
C LEU A 291 -4.48 -19.59 -28.66
N LEU A 292 -3.43 -19.55 -29.51
CA LEU A 292 -3.24 -18.54 -30.53
C LEU A 292 -4.01 -18.90 -31.80
N VAL A 293 -4.85 -18.00 -32.26
CA VAL A 293 -5.64 -18.11 -33.50
C VAL A 293 -5.28 -16.94 -34.41
N LEU A 294 -5.15 -17.19 -35.70
CA LEU A 294 -5.00 -16.12 -36.69
C LEU A 294 -6.37 -15.54 -37.02
N ASP A 295 -6.53 -14.25 -36.79
CA ASP A 295 -7.72 -13.46 -37.11
C ASP A 295 -7.31 -12.21 -37.89
N ALA A 296 -7.86 -12.01 -39.07
CA ALA A 296 -7.52 -10.92 -40.00
C ALA A 296 -5.98 -10.71 -40.16
N GLY A 297 -5.21 -11.80 -40.16
CA GLY A 297 -3.74 -11.79 -40.25
C GLY A 297 -3.00 -11.52 -38.95
N ALA A 298 -3.69 -11.18 -37.87
CA ALA A 298 -3.09 -10.97 -36.56
C ALA A 298 -3.17 -12.26 -35.69
N GLY A 299 -2.17 -12.47 -34.85
CA GLY A 299 -2.19 -13.53 -33.84
C GLY A 299 -2.99 -13.09 -32.61
N CYS A 300 -4.11 -13.74 -32.36
CA CYS A 300 -5.07 -13.38 -31.32
C CYS A 300 -5.34 -14.53 -30.34
N VAL A 301 -5.67 -14.17 -29.11
CA VAL A 301 -6.28 -15.08 -28.13
C VAL A 301 -7.67 -14.55 -27.79
N PHE A 302 -8.71 -15.33 -28.07
CA PHE A 302 -10.09 -14.95 -27.74
C PHE A 302 -10.36 -15.14 -26.24
N LEU A 303 -10.89 -14.08 -25.62
CA LEU A 303 -11.18 -14.05 -24.18
C LEU A 303 -12.50 -14.74 -23.86
N GLU A 304 -12.49 -15.63 -22.87
CA GLU A 304 -13.68 -16.33 -22.41
C GLU A 304 -14.57 -15.42 -21.56
N GLY A 305 -15.87 -15.43 -21.82
CA GLY A 305 -16.85 -14.62 -21.07
C GLY A 305 -16.79 -13.12 -21.36
N VAL A 306 -15.96 -12.67 -22.32
CA VAL A 306 -15.86 -11.27 -22.71
C VAL A 306 -16.25 -11.12 -24.17
N SER A 307 -17.24 -10.25 -24.42
CA SER A 307 -17.74 -9.96 -25.78
C SER A 307 -17.57 -8.50 -26.13
N GLY A 308 -17.29 -8.24 -27.39
CA GLY A 308 -17.30 -6.92 -27.96
C GLY A 308 -18.72 -6.33 -28.07
N LYS A 309 -18.85 -5.10 -28.58
CA LYS A 309 -20.15 -4.42 -28.74
C LYS A 309 -21.10 -5.12 -29.71
N ASP A 310 -20.54 -5.94 -30.59
CA ASP A 310 -21.23 -6.76 -31.59
C ASP A 310 -21.63 -8.16 -31.08
N GLY A 311 -21.36 -8.46 -29.79
CA GLY A 311 -21.64 -9.75 -29.16
C GLY A 311 -20.65 -10.86 -29.52
N GLN A 312 -19.62 -10.57 -30.36
CA GLN A 312 -18.59 -11.54 -30.68
C GLN A 312 -17.53 -11.62 -29.57
N PRO A 313 -16.87 -12.77 -29.36
CA PRO A 313 -15.76 -12.87 -28.41
C PRO A 313 -14.69 -11.82 -28.67
N LEU A 314 -14.22 -11.14 -27.63
CA LEU A 314 -13.20 -10.10 -27.75
C LEU A 314 -11.81 -10.73 -27.92
N PRO A 315 -11.06 -10.43 -28.99
CA PRO A 315 -9.69 -10.91 -29.16
C PRO A 315 -8.69 -10.04 -28.40
N LEU A 316 -7.76 -10.66 -27.68
CA LEU A 316 -6.52 -10.03 -27.25
C LEU A 316 -5.48 -10.22 -28.36
N ILE A 317 -5.09 -9.14 -29.02
CA ILE A 317 -4.06 -9.19 -30.07
C ILE A 317 -2.70 -9.36 -29.40
N VAL A 318 -2.01 -10.45 -29.70
CA VAL A 318 -0.67 -10.78 -29.19
C VAL A 318 0.40 -10.47 -30.25
N GLN A 319 0.08 -10.64 -31.54
CA GLN A 319 0.97 -10.27 -32.63
C GLN A 319 0.15 -9.57 -33.72
N LYS A 320 0.62 -8.43 -34.19
CA LYS A 320 -0.01 -7.70 -35.28
C LYS A 320 0.13 -8.42 -36.62
N SER A 321 -0.69 -8.06 -37.59
CA SER A 321 -0.64 -8.61 -38.95
C SER A 321 0.68 -8.34 -39.71
N ASP A 322 1.40 -7.28 -39.32
CA ASP A 322 2.74 -6.95 -39.83
C ASP A 322 3.88 -7.70 -39.12
N GLY A 323 3.56 -8.61 -38.17
CA GLY A 323 4.50 -9.36 -37.35
C GLY A 323 5.00 -8.60 -36.11
N GLY A 324 4.63 -7.33 -35.94
CA GLY A 324 5.02 -6.51 -34.79
C GLY A 324 4.27 -6.91 -33.50
N PHE A 325 4.80 -6.45 -32.37
CA PHE A 325 4.20 -6.68 -31.05
C PHE A 325 3.51 -5.42 -30.52
N ASN A 326 2.72 -5.57 -29.48
CA ASN A 326 2.04 -4.48 -28.80
C ASN A 326 2.19 -4.59 -27.27
N TYR A 327 1.60 -3.63 -26.54
CA TYR A 327 1.68 -3.59 -25.08
C TYR A 327 1.11 -4.86 -24.42
N ALA A 328 0.09 -5.52 -24.99
CA ALA A 328 -0.43 -6.76 -24.43
C ALA A 328 0.62 -7.89 -24.49
N THR A 329 1.43 -7.95 -25.56
CA THR A 329 2.52 -8.92 -25.68
C THR A 329 3.61 -8.67 -24.64
N THR A 330 3.96 -7.40 -24.43
CA THR A 330 4.94 -6.99 -23.42
C THR A 330 4.48 -7.35 -22.02
N ASP A 331 3.21 -7.09 -21.67
CA ASP A 331 2.64 -7.46 -20.38
C ASP A 331 2.58 -8.98 -20.18
N LEU A 332 2.24 -9.73 -21.22
CA LEU A 332 2.28 -11.19 -21.16
C LEU A 332 3.72 -11.72 -20.97
N ALA A 333 4.71 -11.12 -21.65
CA ALA A 333 6.11 -11.45 -21.44
C ALA A 333 6.57 -11.12 -20.02
N ALA A 334 6.12 -9.98 -19.49
CA ALA A 334 6.40 -9.58 -18.12
C ALA A 334 5.82 -10.58 -17.12
N ILE A 335 4.55 -10.97 -17.24
CA ILE A 335 3.93 -11.96 -16.35
C ILE A 335 4.67 -13.29 -16.43
N ARG A 336 4.95 -13.78 -17.63
CA ARG A 336 5.68 -15.02 -17.87
C ARG A 336 7.05 -15.01 -17.17
N TYR A 337 7.80 -13.91 -17.29
CA TYR A 337 9.11 -13.74 -16.67
C TYR A 337 9.01 -13.67 -15.14
N ARG A 338 8.06 -12.92 -14.61
CA ARG A 338 7.88 -12.71 -13.16
C ARG A 338 7.57 -13.99 -12.41
N PHE A 339 6.78 -14.88 -13.00
CA PHE A 339 6.45 -16.19 -12.38
C PHE A 339 7.43 -17.30 -12.73
N ALA A 340 8.25 -17.16 -13.77
CA ALA A 340 9.26 -18.16 -14.10
C ALA A 340 10.25 -18.33 -12.93
N PRO A 341 10.63 -19.57 -12.59
CA PRO A 341 11.57 -19.81 -11.51
C PRO A 341 12.96 -19.23 -11.81
N ALA A 342 13.70 -18.83 -10.78
CA ALA A 342 15.07 -18.38 -10.92
C ALA A 342 15.98 -19.52 -11.45
N PRO A 343 16.97 -19.24 -12.29
CA PRO A 343 17.42 -17.92 -12.77
C PRO A 343 16.71 -17.43 -14.04
N GLN A 344 15.69 -18.13 -14.55
CA GLN A 344 14.99 -17.80 -15.80
C GLN A 344 13.99 -16.65 -15.62
N GLY A 345 13.62 -16.33 -14.37
CA GLY A 345 12.72 -15.26 -14.00
C GLY A 345 12.85 -14.90 -12.52
N ASP A 346 11.81 -14.23 -11.99
CA ASP A 346 11.82 -13.70 -10.63
C ASP A 346 11.33 -14.73 -9.57
N GLY A 347 10.67 -15.82 -9.97
CA GLY A 347 10.11 -16.82 -9.06
C GLY A 347 9.03 -16.28 -8.14
N ALA A 348 8.27 -15.28 -8.59
CA ALA A 348 7.25 -14.62 -7.77
C ALA A 348 6.12 -15.58 -7.38
N GLY A 349 5.67 -15.48 -6.12
CA GLY A 349 4.43 -16.10 -5.66
C GLY A 349 3.22 -15.19 -5.82
N ARG A 350 3.43 -13.87 -5.82
CA ARG A 350 2.37 -12.86 -5.92
C ARG A 350 2.84 -11.68 -6.77
N VAL A 351 2.02 -11.23 -7.70
CA VAL A 351 2.30 -10.04 -8.52
C VAL A 351 1.13 -9.08 -8.46
N ILE A 352 1.39 -7.86 -8.03
CA ILE A 352 0.41 -6.81 -7.77
C ILE A 352 0.68 -5.64 -8.74
N TYR A 353 -0.31 -5.28 -9.56
CA TYR A 353 -0.24 -4.15 -10.49
C TYR A 353 -1.07 -2.98 -9.95
N VAL A 354 -0.42 -1.86 -9.66
CA VAL A 354 -1.07 -0.65 -9.13
C VAL A 354 -1.25 0.38 -10.24
N THR A 355 -2.38 0.36 -10.93
CA THR A 355 -2.65 1.24 -12.08
C THR A 355 -4.04 1.88 -12.00
N ASP A 356 -4.34 2.83 -12.89
CA ASP A 356 -5.67 3.45 -12.92
C ASP A 356 -6.78 2.47 -13.35
N ALA A 357 -8.00 2.74 -12.89
CA ALA A 357 -9.15 1.88 -13.14
C ALA A 357 -9.51 1.75 -14.63
N GLY A 358 -9.06 2.67 -15.50
CA GLY A 358 -9.25 2.60 -16.94
C GLY A 358 -8.54 1.41 -17.59
N GLN A 359 -7.51 0.87 -16.94
CA GLN A 359 -6.78 -0.30 -17.43
C GLN A 359 -7.36 -1.65 -16.99
N ALA A 360 -8.43 -1.66 -16.20
CA ALA A 360 -8.99 -2.89 -15.62
C ALA A 360 -9.35 -3.96 -16.68
N SER A 361 -9.96 -3.57 -17.78
CA SER A 361 -10.32 -4.51 -18.87
C SER A 361 -9.08 -5.10 -19.55
N HIS A 362 -8.03 -4.31 -19.72
CA HIS A 362 -6.76 -4.77 -20.28
C HIS A 362 -6.13 -5.83 -19.37
N PHE A 363 -5.95 -5.53 -18.08
CA PHE A 363 -5.37 -6.48 -17.13
C PHE A 363 -6.23 -7.74 -16.96
N ALA A 364 -7.56 -7.63 -16.97
CA ALA A 364 -8.43 -8.78 -16.94
C ALA A 364 -8.17 -9.74 -18.12
N GLY A 365 -8.00 -9.19 -19.33
CA GLY A 365 -7.67 -9.95 -20.53
C GLY A 365 -6.30 -10.62 -20.46
N VAL A 366 -5.26 -9.85 -20.14
CA VAL A 366 -3.89 -10.34 -20.02
C VAL A 366 -3.77 -11.41 -18.93
N PHE A 367 -4.41 -11.22 -17.77
CA PHE A 367 -4.43 -12.20 -16.68
C PHE A 367 -5.14 -13.48 -17.06
N GLN A 368 -6.26 -13.40 -17.82
CA GLN A 368 -6.96 -14.58 -18.31
C GLN A 368 -6.06 -15.41 -19.23
N VAL A 369 -5.37 -14.75 -20.18
CA VAL A 369 -4.46 -15.42 -21.12
C VAL A 369 -3.29 -16.07 -20.37
N ALA A 370 -2.67 -15.36 -19.41
CA ALA A 370 -1.55 -15.89 -18.63
C ALA A 370 -1.95 -17.14 -17.80
N ARG A 371 -3.17 -17.12 -17.21
CA ARG A 371 -3.69 -18.31 -16.49
C ARG A 371 -3.92 -19.49 -17.43
N ARG A 372 -4.55 -19.26 -18.58
CA ARG A 372 -4.81 -20.30 -19.60
C ARG A 372 -3.53 -20.87 -20.18
N ALA A 373 -2.49 -20.05 -20.32
CA ALA A 373 -1.16 -20.49 -20.75
C ALA A 373 -0.38 -21.29 -19.69
N GLY A 374 -0.90 -21.37 -18.45
CA GLY A 374 -0.26 -22.11 -17.37
C GLY A 374 1.01 -21.45 -16.81
N TRP A 375 1.21 -20.14 -17.03
CA TRP A 375 2.41 -19.46 -16.54
C TRP A 375 2.35 -19.10 -15.05
N ILE A 376 1.15 -19.09 -14.47
CA ILE A 376 0.96 -18.79 -13.05
C ILE A 376 0.98 -20.11 -12.27
N PRO A 377 1.85 -20.28 -11.27
CA PRO A 377 1.91 -21.50 -10.47
C PRO A 377 0.60 -21.69 -9.67
N PRO A 378 0.28 -22.93 -9.23
CA PRO A 378 -1.00 -23.24 -8.55
C PRO A 378 -1.32 -22.36 -7.34
N HIS A 379 -0.30 -21.93 -6.60
CA HIS A 379 -0.43 -21.04 -5.44
C HIS A 379 -0.07 -19.58 -5.76
N GLY A 380 0.16 -19.27 -7.04
CA GLY A 380 0.49 -17.92 -7.48
C GLY A 380 -0.73 -17.01 -7.55
N SER A 381 -0.59 -15.77 -7.14
CA SER A 381 -1.63 -14.76 -7.30
C SER A 381 -1.20 -13.62 -8.23
N LEU A 382 -2.15 -13.13 -9.01
CA LEU A 382 -2.00 -12.07 -9.98
C LEU A 382 -3.15 -11.09 -9.79
N GLU A 383 -2.84 -9.89 -9.34
CA GLU A 383 -3.82 -8.94 -8.82
C GLU A 383 -3.67 -7.57 -9.49
N HIS A 384 -4.80 -6.99 -9.91
CA HIS A 384 -4.87 -5.59 -10.29
C HIS A 384 -5.43 -4.78 -9.13
N VAL A 385 -4.71 -3.76 -8.71
CA VAL A 385 -5.07 -2.80 -7.67
C VAL A 385 -5.46 -1.48 -8.34
N PRO A 386 -6.70 -1.36 -8.82
CA PRO A 386 -7.16 -0.16 -9.51
C PRO A 386 -7.33 1.00 -8.54
N PHE A 387 -7.12 2.23 -9.05
CA PHE A 387 -7.45 3.43 -8.33
C PHE A 387 -8.26 4.41 -9.19
N GLY A 388 -9.10 5.21 -8.52
CA GLY A 388 -9.94 6.23 -9.15
C GLY A 388 -9.18 7.51 -9.52
N LEU A 389 -9.90 8.50 -10.01
CA LEU A 389 -9.34 9.77 -10.47
C LEU A 389 -9.18 10.77 -9.32
N VAL A 390 -8.17 11.62 -9.42
CA VAL A 390 -8.06 12.87 -8.65
C VAL A 390 -8.85 13.95 -9.38
N GLN A 391 -9.79 14.57 -8.68
CA GLN A 391 -10.70 15.56 -9.21
C GLN A 391 -10.38 16.95 -8.62
N GLY A 392 -10.61 17.98 -9.43
CA GLY A 392 -10.64 19.36 -8.95
C GLY A 392 -11.97 19.70 -8.26
N ASP A 393 -12.13 20.95 -7.86
CA ASP A 393 -13.34 21.44 -7.20
C ASP A 393 -14.61 21.33 -8.07
N ASP A 394 -14.45 21.28 -9.39
CA ASP A 394 -15.51 21.07 -10.36
C ASP A 394 -15.96 19.62 -10.53
N GLY A 395 -15.36 18.69 -9.78
CA GLY A 395 -15.63 17.24 -9.87
C GLY A 395 -15.09 16.57 -11.13
N LYS A 396 -14.33 17.28 -11.97
CA LYS A 396 -13.66 16.73 -13.15
C LYS A 396 -12.20 16.37 -12.83
N LYS A 397 -11.56 15.62 -13.73
CA LYS A 397 -10.13 15.31 -13.60
C LYS A 397 -9.34 16.61 -13.35
N LEU A 398 -8.48 16.59 -12.32
CA LEU A 398 -7.67 17.74 -11.91
C LEU A 398 -6.83 18.24 -13.09
N LYS A 399 -6.99 19.53 -13.39
CA LYS A 399 -6.30 20.24 -14.48
C LYS A 399 -5.81 21.61 -14.01
N THR A 400 -4.80 22.14 -14.69
CA THR A 400 -4.38 23.54 -14.55
C THR A 400 -5.46 24.48 -15.09
N ARG A 401 -5.37 25.77 -14.77
CA ARG A 401 -6.27 26.80 -15.35
C ARG A 401 -6.20 26.86 -16.88
N ALA A 402 -5.08 26.48 -17.47
CA ALA A 402 -4.90 26.40 -18.93
C ALA A 402 -5.50 25.12 -19.53
N GLY A 403 -6.04 24.20 -18.71
CA GLY A 403 -6.64 22.93 -19.15
C GLY A 403 -5.66 21.75 -19.26
N ASP A 404 -4.39 21.97 -18.98
CA ASP A 404 -3.36 20.92 -18.99
C ASP A 404 -3.44 20.04 -17.73
N THR A 405 -2.85 18.85 -17.79
CA THR A 405 -2.70 17.98 -16.60
C THR A 405 -1.72 18.63 -15.62
N VAL A 406 -2.05 18.63 -14.33
CA VAL A 406 -1.20 19.18 -13.27
C VAL A 406 0.08 18.36 -13.17
N ARG A 407 1.23 19.02 -13.27
CA ARG A 407 2.54 18.41 -13.09
C ARG A 407 2.72 17.99 -11.63
N LEU A 408 3.25 16.80 -11.43
CA LEU A 408 3.45 16.30 -10.06
C LEU A 408 4.42 17.18 -9.26
N LYS A 409 5.50 17.65 -9.91
CA LYS A 409 6.47 18.53 -9.29
C LYS A 409 5.81 19.80 -8.73
N ASP A 410 5.01 20.49 -9.56
CA ASP A 410 4.38 21.75 -9.18
C ASP A 410 3.38 21.57 -8.03
N LEU A 411 2.66 20.45 -8.02
CA LEU A 411 1.74 20.09 -6.94
C LEU A 411 2.48 19.88 -5.61
N LEU A 412 3.62 19.18 -5.64
CA LEU A 412 4.44 18.97 -4.44
C LEU A 412 5.11 20.25 -3.96
N ASP A 413 5.54 21.13 -4.88
CA ASP A 413 6.11 22.44 -4.54
C ASP A 413 5.07 23.32 -3.83
N GLU A 414 3.86 23.43 -4.39
CA GLU A 414 2.76 24.20 -3.79
C GLU A 414 2.36 23.65 -2.41
N ALA A 415 2.36 22.35 -2.21
CA ALA A 415 2.06 21.74 -0.91
C ALA A 415 3.07 22.17 0.16
N VAL A 416 4.36 22.18 -0.18
CA VAL A 416 5.44 22.60 0.73
C VAL A 416 5.37 24.10 1.01
N GLU A 417 5.18 24.95 -0.01
CA GLU A 417 5.04 26.38 0.14
C GLU A 417 3.88 26.77 1.06
N ARG A 418 2.72 26.13 0.90
CA ARG A 418 1.56 26.37 1.77
C ARG A 418 1.80 25.89 3.21
N ALA A 419 2.46 24.76 3.39
CA ALA A 419 2.83 24.26 4.72
C ALA A 419 3.82 25.21 5.41
N GLU A 420 4.78 25.77 4.68
CA GLU A 420 5.73 26.75 5.17
C GLU A 420 5.02 28.05 5.60
N ALA A 421 4.15 28.57 4.75
CA ALA A 421 3.39 29.80 5.05
C ALA A 421 2.53 29.61 6.31
N ASP A 422 1.87 28.45 6.48
CA ASP A 422 1.09 28.15 7.69
C ASP A 422 1.99 28.01 8.94
N LEU A 423 3.13 27.34 8.82
CA LEU A 423 4.10 27.22 9.92
C LEU A 423 4.62 28.59 10.38
N ARG A 424 5.06 29.43 9.44
CA ARG A 424 5.55 30.79 9.76
C ARG A 424 4.48 31.65 10.43
N ARG A 425 3.23 31.54 9.97
CA ARG A 425 2.10 32.25 10.60
C ARG A 425 1.91 31.79 12.04
N ARG A 426 1.89 30.48 12.31
CA ARG A 426 1.74 29.91 13.67
C ARG A 426 2.91 30.27 14.59
N LEU A 427 4.15 30.23 14.10
CA LEU A 427 5.32 30.67 14.87
C LEU A 427 5.21 32.13 15.30
N ALA A 428 4.73 33.00 14.40
CA ALA A 428 4.50 34.40 14.72
C ALA A 428 3.37 34.60 15.75
N GLU A 429 2.26 33.86 15.63
CA GLU A 429 1.14 33.91 16.58
C GLU A 429 1.55 33.38 17.98
N GLU A 430 2.46 32.42 18.04
CA GLU A 430 2.98 31.80 19.28
C GLU A 430 4.20 32.56 19.85
N GLU A 431 4.65 33.65 19.20
CA GLU A 431 5.88 34.39 19.54
C GLU A 431 7.13 33.49 19.61
N ARG A 432 7.17 32.43 18.79
CA ARG A 432 8.29 31.49 18.68
C ARG A 432 9.19 31.83 17.52
N THR A 433 10.50 31.67 17.75
CA THR A 433 11.53 31.82 16.70
C THR A 433 12.23 30.48 16.52
N GLU A 434 12.31 30.02 15.28
CA GLU A 434 13.03 28.82 14.87
C GLU A 434 13.97 29.15 13.72
N ASP A 435 15.00 28.35 13.49
CA ASP A 435 15.91 28.56 12.37
C ASP A 435 15.30 28.13 11.02
N GLU A 436 15.86 28.61 9.92
CA GLU A 436 15.37 28.30 8.58
C GLU A 436 15.45 26.80 8.25
N ALA A 437 16.46 26.09 8.74
CA ALA A 437 16.60 24.65 8.50
C ALA A 437 15.45 23.86 9.16
N PHE A 438 15.03 24.26 10.37
CA PHE A 438 13.87 23.69 11.03
C PHE A 438 12.59 23.97 10.25
N ILE A 439 12.41 25.21 9.80
CA ILE A 439 11.22 25.63 9.04
C ILE A 439 11.13 24.84 7.74
N GLU A 440 12.22 24.75 6.98
CA GLU A 440 12.30 23.98 5.74
C GLU A 440 12.00 22.48 5.96
N GLN A 441 12.60 21.87 6.99
CA GLN A 441 12.38 20.46 7.33
C GLN A 441 10.91 20.19 7.67
N VAL A 442 10.32 21.00 8.55
CA VAL A 442 8.93 20.81 8.99
C VAL A 442 7.96 21.07 7.82
N ALA A 443 8.16 22.15 7.07
CA ALA A 443 7.31 22.49 5.94
C ALA A 443 7.34 21.40 4.86
N THR A 444 8.53 20.90 4.52
CA THR A 444 8.70 19.80 3.56
C THR A 444 7.99 18.55 4.04
N THR A 445 8.23 18.14 5.29
CA THR A 445 7.61 16.93 5.85
C THR A 445 6.09 17.06 5.89
N VAL A 446 5.55 18.16 6.39
CA VAL A 446 4.10 18.39 6.52
C VAL A 446 3.42 18.49 5.15
N GLY A 447 4.02 19.24 4.21
CA GLY A 447 3.48 19.41 2.87
C GLY A 447 3.38 18.08 2.10
N LEU A 448 4.48 17.31 2.07
CA LEU A 448 4.50 16.00 1.40
C LEU A 448 3.61 14.97 2.12
N ALA A 449 3.62 14.95 3.44
CA ALA A 449 2.74 14.10 4.24
C ALA A 449 1.27 14.38 3.97
N ALA A 450 0.87 15.66 3.87
CA ALA A 450 -0.50 16.04 3.59
C ALA A 450 -0.99 15.50 2.24
N VAL A 451 -0.16 15.57 1.19
CA VAL A 451 -0.48 15.02 -0.13
C VAL A 451 -0.59 13.51 -0.09
N LYS A 452 0.39 12.80 0.50
CA LYS A 452 0.37 11.35 0.62
C LYS A 452 -0.85 10.85 1.38
N TYR A 453 -1.09 11.42 2.55
CA TYR A 453 -2.15 10.97 3.45
C TYR A 453 -3.56 11.23 2.89
N ALA A 454 -3.77 12.35 2.21
CA ALA A 454 -5.07 12.65 1.61
C ALA A 454 -5.50 11.61 0.57
N ASP A 455 -4.55 11.10 -0.20
CA ASP A 455 -4.80 10.00 -1.14
C ASP A 455 -4.99 8.66 -0.40
N LEU A 456 -4.04 8.29 0.45
CA LEU A 456 -4.04 7.00 1.15
C LEU A 456 -5.21 6.83 2.13
N SER A 457 -5.74 7.93 2.71
CA SER A 457 -6.91 7.90 3.61
C SER A 457 -8.24 7.72 2.88
N THR A 458 -8.25 7.94 1.57
CA THR A 458 -9.42 7.71 0.72
C THR A 458 -9.39 6.27 0.22
N ASN A 459 -10.57 5.61 0.14
CA ASN A 459 -10.63 4.31 -0.52
C ASN A 459 -10.12 4.45 -1.96
N ARG A 460 -9.07 3.71 -2.32
CA ARG A 460 -8.38 3.84 -3.61
C ARG A 460 -9.27 3.70 -4.83
N ILE A 461 -10.36 2.92 -4.75
CA ILE A 461 -11.27 2.69 -5.87
C ILE A 461 -12.11 3.93 -6.17
N THR A 462 -12.32 4.81 -5.17
CA THR A 462 -13.12 6.02 -5.35
C THR A 462 -12.31 7.17 -5.92
N ASN A 463 -13.01 8.06 -6.62
CA ASN A 463 -12.46 9.37 -6.96
C ASN A 463 -12.43 10.25 -5.71
N TYR A 464 -11.46 11.14 -5.61
CA TYR A 464 -11.45 12.13 -4.53
C TYR A 464 -11.15 13.54 -5.06
N GLN A 465 -11.72 14.54 -4.37
CA GLN A 465 -11.44 15.94 -4.66
C GLN A 465 -10.17 16.38 -3.96
N PHE A 466 -9.23 16.90 -4.75
CA PHE A 466 -7.99 17.49 -4.26
C PHE A 466 -8.27 18.88 -3.67
N SER A 467 -7.79 19.13 -2.45
CA SER A 467 -7.91 20.45 -1.80
C SER A 467 -6.77 20.64 -0.79
N PHE A 468 -5.88 21.58 -1.07
CA PHE A 468 -4.79 21.92 -0.15
C PHE A 468 -5.29 22.35 1.23
N ASP A 469 -6.35 23.14 1.30
CA ASP A 469 -6.90 23.64 2.56
C ASP A 469 -7.37 22.49 3.47
N ARG A 470 -8.01 21.47 2.89
CA ARG A 470 -8.44 20.27 3.64
C ARG A 470 -7.27 19.38 4.04
N MET A 471 -6.28 19.19 3.16
CA MET A 471 -5.14 18.30 3.41
C MET A 471 -4.21 18.84 4.50
N LEU A 472 -4.02 20.16 4.55
CA LEU A 472 -3.14 20.84 5.49
C LEU A 472 -3.81 21.21 6.82
N ALA A 473 -5.11 20.91 6.97
CA ALA A 473 -5.83 21.21 8.21
C ALA A 473 -5.26 20.41 9.41
N LEU A 474 -5.13 21.09 10.55
CA LEU A 474 -4.71 20.48 11.83
C LEU A 474 -5.87 19.76 12.55
N THR A 475 -7.01 19.60 11.89
CA THR A 475 -8.19 18.93 12.43
C THR A 475 -8.75 17.93 11.41
N GLY A 476 -9.44 16.90 11.90
CA GLY A 476 -9.97 15.85 11.03
C GLY A 476 -8.93 14.77 10.69
N ASN A 477 -9.27 13.93 9.73
CA ASN A 477 -8.43 12.80 9.31
C ASN A 477 -7.35 13.28 8.31
N THR A 478 -6.29 13.90 8.81
CA THR A 478 -5.20 14.52 8.04
C THR A 478 -3.82 14.17 8.59
N ALA A 479 -2.79 14.23 7.73
CA ALA A 479 -1.42 14.01 8.18
C ALA A 479 -0.95 15.03 9.22
N PRO A 480 -1.18 16.35 9.05
CA PRO A 480 -0.79 17.32 10.08
C PRO A 480 -1.40 17.02 11.45
N TYR A 481 -2.66 16.56 11.51
CA TYR A 481 -3.29 16.14 12.76
C TYR A 481 -2.55 14.97 13.43
N LEU A 482 -2.18 13.95 12.67
CA LEU A 482 -1.46 12.78 13.19
C LEU A 482 -0.03 13.12 13.60
N LEU A 483 0.68 13.92 12.80
CA LEU A 483 2.02 14.40 13.13
C LEU A 483 1.99 15.22 14.43
N TYR A 484 1.00 16.10 14.57
CA TYR A 484 0.81 16.85 15.81
C TYR A 484 0.55 15.94 17.02
N ALA A 485 -0.24 14.87 16.86
CA ALA A 485 -0.45 13.89 17.92
C ALA A 485 0.88 13.23 18.36
N VAL A 486 1.73 12.82 17.42
CA VAL A 486 3.08 12.27 17.72
C VAL A 486 3.93 13.28 18.47
N VAL A 487 4.01 14.54 17.99
CA VAL A 487 4.77 15.62 18.63
C VAL A 487 4.28 15.89 20.07
N ARG A 488 2.95 15.91 20.28
CA ARG A 488 2.33 16.10 21.61
C ARG A 488 2.75 14.99 22.57
N ILE A 489 2.70 13.73 22.13
CA ILE A 489 3.08 12.57 22.94
C ILE A 489 4.58 12.60 23.26
N ALA A 490 5.42 12.92 22.27
CA ALA A 490 6.86 13.11 22.49
C ALA A 490 7.15 14.23 23.52
N GLY A 491 6.35 15.30 23.50
CA GLY A 491 6.42 16.36 24.51
C GLY A 491 6.08 15.91 25.93
N ILE A 492 5.09 15.01 26.08
CA ILE A 492 4.76 14.39 27.37
C ILE A 492 5.94 13.55 27.88
N ALA A 493 6.53 12.79 26.97
CA ALA A 493 7.70 11.95 27.23
C ALA A 493 8.87 12.78 27.79
N ARG A 494 9.22 13.87 27.09
CA ARG A 494 10.30 14.78 27.53
C ARG A 494 10.04 15.38 28.91
N LYS A 495 8.81 15.76 29.23
CA LYS A 495 8.44 16.29 30.55
C LYS A 495 8.41 15.23 31.64
N GLY A 496 8.14 13.99 31.29
CA GLY A 496 8.07 12.87 32.23
C GLY A 496 9.43 12.35 32.68
N GLY A 497 10.49 12.60 31.93
CA GLY A 497 11.88 12.23 32.25
C GLY A 497 12.24 10.74 32.15
N ASP A 498 11.25 9.85 32.15
CA ASP A 498 11.45 8.41 32.29
C ASP A 498 11.35 7.62 30.96
N LEU A 499 10.89 8.24 29.87
CA LEU A 499 10.70 7.55 28.58
C LEU A 499 12.03 7.37 27.81
N GLU A 500 13.03 8.25 28.03
CA GLU A 500 14.36 8.11 27.44
C GLU A 500 15.17 7.02 28.16
N ALA A 501 15.06 6.88 29.47
CA ALA A 501 15.73 5.84 30.23
C ALA A 501 15.21 4.44 29.87
N ALA A 502 13.94 4.29 29.51
CA ALA A 502 13.36 3.05 29.04
C ALA A 502 13.70 2.73 27.56
N GLY A 503 14.07 3.75 26.76
CA GLY A 503 14.38 3.61 25.33
C GLY A 503 15.89 3.47 25.02
N SER A 504 16.80 4.02 25.82
CA SER A 504 18.24 3.93 25.61
C SER A 504 18.84 2.57 26.02
N ALA A 505 18.12 1.77 26.78
CA ALA A 505 18.53 0.40 27.15
C ALA A 505 18.38 -0.61 25.98
N ALA A 506 17.76 -0.23 24.87
CA ALA A 506 17.57 -1.12 23.71
C ALA A 506 18.82 -1.28 22.83
N ALA A 507 19.92 -0.57 23.12
CA ALA A 507 21.16 -0.69 22.37
C ALA A 507 22.22 -1.62 23.00
N GLY A 508 21.92 -2.28 24.11
CA GLY A 508 22.85 -3.24 24.73
C GLY A 508 22.35 -3.74 26.08
N ALA A 509 22.05 -5.02 26.14
CA ALA A 509 21.91 -5.87 27.33
C ALA A 509 20.95 -5.37 28.43
N GLY A 510 19.71 -5.83 28.38
CA GLY A 510 18.74 -5.75 29.47
C GLY A 510 17.41 -5.14 29.04
N ALA A 511 16.53 -5.96 28.48
CA ALA A 511 15.13 -5.56 28.26
C ALA A 511 14.56 -5.01 29.57
N VAL A 512 14.12 -3.75 29.58
CA VAL A 512 13.32 -3.21 30.68
C VAL A 512 12.05 -4.05 30.75
N ALA A 513 11.97 -4.90 31.78
CA ALA A 513 10.79 -5.70 32.00
C ALA A 513 9.63 -4.75 32.36
N TRP A 514 8.69 -4.58 31.43
CA TRP A 514 7.42 -3.85 31.62
C TRP A 514 6.41 -4.64 32.47
N GLY A 515 6.93 -5.47 33.43
CA GLY A 515 6.08 -6.19 34.36
C GLY A 515 5.39 -5.27 35.35
N GLY A 516 4.21 -5.66 35.84
CA GLY A 516 3.48 -4.96 36.91
C GLY A 516 2.77 -3.68 36.44
N LEU A 517 2.40 -3.59 35.15
CA LEU A 517 1.51 -2.52 34.68
C LEU A 517 0.14 -2.65 35.32
N HIS A 518 -0.37 -1.53 35.83
CA HIS A 518 -1.67 -1.45 36.52
C HIS A 518 -2.54 -0.39 35.83
N PHE A 519 -3.71 -0.80 35.40
CA PHE A 519 -4.71 0.03 34.75
C PHE A 519 -6.03 -0.05 35.50
N SER A 520 -6.69 1.09 35.69
CA SER A 520 -7.94 1.18 36.47
C SER A 520 -9.05 1.96 35.77
N GLU A 521 -8.65 2.91 34.90
CA GLU A 521 -9.60 3.82 34.27
C GLU A 521 -10.20 3.25 32.97
N PRO A 522 -11.48 3.50 32.69
CA PRO A 522 -12.11 3.06 31.45
C PRO A 522 -11.40 3.55 30.18
N GLN A 523 -10.82 4.74 30.23
CA GLN A 523 -10.09 5.34 29.10
C GLN A 523 -8.76 4.63 28.84
N GLU A 524 -8.09 4.11 29.88
CA GLU A 524 -6.90 3.28 29.74
C GLU A 524 -7.24 1.98 29.00
N TRP A 525 -8.31 1.31 29.39
CA TRP A 525 -8.78 0.09 28.74
C TRP A 525 -9.23 0.32 27.29
N ALA A 526 -9.87 1.44 27.00
CA ALA A 526 -10.24 1.81 25.63
C ALA A 526 -9.00 2.01 24.76
N LEU A 527 -7.97 2.70 25.29
CA LEU A 527 -6.71 2.91 24.57
C LEU A 527 -5.95 1.60 24.37
N ILE A 528 -5.90 0.73 25.37
CA ILE A 528 -5.27 -0.58 25.28
C ILE A 528 -5.91 -1.41 24.15
N ARG A 529 -7.24 -1.50 24.13
CA ARG A 529 -7.95 -2.23 23.08
C ARG A 529 -7.64 -1.72 21.69
N GLU A 530 -7.59 -0.41 21.54
CA GLU A 530 -7.26 0.21 20.25
C GLU A 530 -5.81 -0.07 19.83
N LEU A 531 -4.84 0.06 20.74
CA LEU A 531 -3.45 -0.28 20.50
C LEU A 531 -3.26 -1.74 20.08
N LEU A 532 -4.03 -2.64 20.70
CA LEU A 532 -3.94 -4.08 20.42
C LEU A 532 -4.57 -4.49 19.06
N ARG A 533 -5.27 -3.60 18.35
CA ARG A 533 -5.83 -3.86 17.01
C ARG A 533 -4.79 -3.81 15.89
N LEU A 534 -3.61 -3.23 16.11
CA LEU A 534 -2.61 -2.98 15.07
C LEU A 534 -2.31 -4.21 14.20
N ASP A 535 -2.06 -5.37 14.81
CA ASP A 535 -1.73 -6.61 14.10
C ASP A 535 -2.83 -7.04 13.12
N GLY A 536 -4.10 -6.93 13.56
CA GLY A 536 -5.26 -7.20 12.70
C GLY A 536 -5.39 -6.20 11.54
N VAL A 537 -5.17 -4.92 11.81
CA VAL A 537 -5.24 -3.86 10.77
C VAL A 537 -4.15 -4.06 9.71
N ILE A 538 -2.93 -4.39 10.11
CA ILE A 538 -1.84 -4.66 9.16
C ILE A 538 -2.16 -5.90 8.30
N ALA A 539 -2.66 -6.97 8.90
CA ALA A 539 -3.09 -8.17 8.17
C ALA A 539 -4.25 -7.86 7.18
N GLU A 540 -5.19 -6.99 7.58
CA GLU A 540 -6.28 -6.55 6.72
C GLU A 540 -5.78 -5.73 5.51
N VAL A 541 -4.81 -4.82 5.72
CA VAL A 541 -4.18 -4.07 4.62
C VAL A 541 -3.44 -5.00 3.66
N GLU A 542 -2.71 -6.00 4.17
CA GLU A 542 -2.02 -6.99 3.35
C GLU A 542 -2.99 -7.83 2.49
N ALA A 543 -4.13 -8.23 3.08
CA ALA A 543 -5.13 -9.07 2.42
C ALA A 543 -5.98 -8.29 1.40
N GLU A 544 -6.47 -7.09 1.78
CA GLU A 544 -7.39 -6.29 0.96
C GLU A 544 -6.68 -5.30 0.02
N LEU A 545 -5.39 -5.03 0.25
CA LEU A 545 -4.60 -4.02 -0.46
C LEU A 545 -5.26 -2.62 -0.39
N LEU A 546 -5.78 -2.26 0.80
CA LEU A 546 -6.50 -1.02 1.08
C LEU A 546 -5.77 -0.17 2.13
N PRO A 547 -4.86 0.74 1.74
CA PRO A 547 -4.12 1.61 2.67
C PRO A 547 -5.00 2.44 3.62
N ASN A 548 -6.21 2.81 3.18
CA ASN A 548 -7.14 3.60 3.99
C ASN A 548 -7.57 2.92 5.29
N ARG A 549 -7.45 1.59 5.40
CA ARG A 549 -7.66 0.86 6.66
C ARG A 549 -6.67 1.30 7.73
N LEU A 550 -5.38 1.39 7.36
CA LEU A 550 -4.34 1.87 8.26
C LEU A 550 -4.55 3.35 8.63
N CYS A 551 -4.89 4.20 7.65
CA CYS A 551 -5.17 5.63 7.92
C CYS A 551 -6.32 5.80 8.91
N SER A 552 -7.43 5.08 8.71
CA SER A 552 -8.58 5.11 9.62
C SER A 552 -8.21 4.68 11.04
N TYR A 553 -7.44 3.59 11.14
CA TYR A 553 -6.96 3.10 12.43
C TYR A 553 -6.09 4.13 13.17
N LEU A 554 -5.12 4.75 12.49
CA LEU A 554 -4.24 5.75 13.11
C LEU A 554 -5.03 6.99 13.58
N PHE A 555 -6.03 7.40 12.82
CA PHE A 555 -6.92 8.49 13.21
C PHE A 555 -7.77 8.12 14.44
N GLU A 556 -8.40 6.94 14.44
CA GLU A 556 -9.18 6.43 15.59
C GLU A 556 -8.30 6.31 16.85
N LEU A 557 -7.09 5.75 16.73
CA LEU A 557 -6.11 5.66 17.81
C LEU A 557 -5.79 7.04 18.39
N SER A 558 -5.54 8.03 17.52
CA SER A 558 -5.26 9.40 17.95
C SER A 558 -6.43 10.03 18.69
N GLN A 559 -7.67 9.76 18.28
CA GLN A 559 -8.86 10.24 18.98
C GLN A 559 -9.04 9.56 20.34
N VAL A 560 -8.80 8.26 20.44
CA VAL A 560 -8.87 7.50 21.70
C VAL A 560 -7.78 8.00 22.64
N PHE A 561 -6.57 8.22 22.15
CA PHE A 561 -5.47 8.78 22.94
C PHE A 561 -5.79 10.19 23.46
N ASN A 562 -6.36 11.07 22.66
CA ASN A 562 -6.73 12.41 23.10
C ASN A 562 -7.74 12.36 24.24
N ARG A 563 -8.78 11.50 24.16
CA ARG A 563 -9.74 11.31 25.26
C ARG A 563 -9.08 10.79 26.54
N PHE A 564 -8.17 9.82 26.40
CA PHE A 564 -7.39 9.32 27.53
C PHE A 564 -6.58 10.46 28.17
N TYR A 565 -5.82 11.22 27.38
CA TYR A 565 -4.94 12.27 27.88
C TYR A 565 -5.69 13.45 28.53
N ASP A 566 -6.86 13.79 28.02
CA ASP A 566 -7.68 14.88 28.54
C ASP A 566 -8.39 14.52 29.85
N GLN A 567 -8.70 13.24 30.06
CA GLN A 567 -9.51 12.80 31.20
C GLN A 567 -8.71 12.10 32.32
N VAL A 568 -7.53 11.57 31.97
CA VAL A 568 -6.70 10.79 32.89
C VAL A 568 -5.38 11.50 33.17
N PRO A 569 -5.06 11.88 34.41
CA PRO A 569 -3.81 12.55 34.72
C PRO A 569 -2.61 11.60 34.51
N VAL A 570 -1.70 11.94 33.58
CA VAL A 570 -0.52 11.11 33.29
C VAL A 570 0.66 11.50 34.20
N LEU A 571 1.17 12.73 34.05
CA LEU A 571 2.38 13.18 34.76
C LEU A 571 2.16 13.44 36.24
N LYS A 572 0.92 13.73 36.66
CA LYS A 572 0.53 14.03 38.06
C LYS A 572 0.02 12.80 38.81
N ALA A 573 -0.03 11.64 38.16
CA ALA A 573 -0.45 10.40 38.80
C ALA A 573 0.63 9.90 39.77
N GLU A 574 0.22 9.16 40.79
CA GLU A 574 1.11 8.44 41.70
C GLU A 574 1.50 7.08 41.09
N GLU A 575 2.61 6.47 41.59
CA GLU A 575 2.96 5.11 41.24
C GLU A 575 1.98 4.07 41.86
N PRO A 576 1.66 2.98 41.13
CA PRO A 576 2.20 2.53 39.84
C PRO A 576 1.46 3.07 38.61
N ALA A 577 0.38 3.83 38.81
CA ALA A 577 -0.46 4.31 37.70
C ALA A 577 0.33 5.25 36.75
N ARG A 578 1.20 6.12 37.29
CA ARG A 578 2.04 7.02 36.49
C ARG A 578 2.89 6.25 35.48
N ARG A 579 3.59 5.21 35.93
CA ARG A 579 4.41 4.35 35.06
C ARG A 579 3.56 3.67 34.00
N SER A 580 2.41 3.13 34.35
CA SER A 580 1.51 2.44 33.42
C SER A 580 0.95 3.38 32.35
N ARG A 581 0.62 4.62 32.71
CA ARG A 581 0.11 5.66 31.78
C ARG A 581 1.20 6.17 30.85
N LEU A 582 2.43 6.33 31.34
CA LEU A 582 3.59 6.63 30.51
C LEU A 582 3.90 5.50 29.51
N ALA A 583 3.74 4.24 29.91
CA ALA A 583 3.86 3.09 29.02
C ALA A 583 2.82 3.14 27.88
N LEU A 584 1.56 3.53 28.16
CA LEU A 584 0.55 3.74 27.12
C LEU A 584 0.90 4.90 26.18
N CYS A 585 1.41 6.01 26.71
CA CYS A 585 1.90 7.12 25.88
C CYS A 585 3.01 6.64 24.94
N ARG A 586 3.99 5.90 25.44
CA ARG A 586 5.09 5.34 24.66
C ARG A 586 4.57 4.42 23.56
N LEU A 587 3.76 3.43 23.90
CA LEU A 587 3.21 2.49 22.93
C LEU A 587 2.38 3.19 21.86
N THR A 588 1.61 4.23 22.25
CA THR A 588 0.85 5.03 21.28
C THR A 588 1.77 5.78 20.31
N ALA A 589 2.83 6.42 20.81
CA ALA A 589 3.80 7.10 19.95
C ALA A 589 4.47 6.14 18.97
N ASP A 590 4.91 4.99 19.45
CA ASP A 590 5.59 3.98 18.63
C ASP A 590 4.63 3.39 17.57
N THR A 591 3.35 3.17 17.93
CA THR A 591 2.31 2.71 17.00
C THR A 591 2.03 3.75 15.90
N LEU A 592 1.91 5.03 16.28
CA LEU A 592 1.71 6.10 15.30
C LEU A 592 2.92 6.28 14.38
N ARG A 593 4.15 6.23 14.93
CA ARG A 593 5.39 6.31 14.13
C ARG A 593 5.50 5.14 13.14
N LEU A 594 5.25 3.92 13.61
CA LEU A 594 5.25 2.74 12.75
C LEU A 594 4.20 2.88 11.64
N GLY A 595 2.97 3.20 11.99
CA GLY A 595 1.89 3.33 11.00
C GLY A 595 2.14 4.43 9.98
N LEU A 596 2.61 5.61 10.41
CA LEU A 596 3.02 6.69 9.50
C LEU A 596 4.18 6.26 8.60
N GLY A 597 5.18 5.56 9.13
CA GLY A 597 6.29 5.01 8.37
C GLY A 597 5.85 4.03 7.29
N LEU A 598 4.85 3.18 7.57
CA LEU A 598 4.24 2.28 6.57
C LEU A 598 3.45 3.03 5.48
N LEU A 599 2.96 4.23 5.79
CA LEU A 599 2.38 5.15 4.80
C LEU A 599 3.45 5.98 4.05
N GLY A 600 4.73 5.75 4.31
CA GLY A 600 5.83 6.54 3.74
C GLY A 600 5.88 7.98 4.27
N ILE A 601 5.39 8.22 5.49
CA ILE A 601 5.35 9.54 6.13
C ILE A 601 6.31 9.53 7.33
N PRO A 602 7.41 10.31 7.30
CA PRO A 602 8.31 10.42 8.44
C PRO A 602 7.65 11.16 9.60
N ALA A 603 7.83 10.67 10.82
CA ALA A 603 7.34 11.33 12.01
C ALA A 603 8.25 12.50 12.39
N LEU A 604 7.65 13.54 13.00
CA LEU A 604 8.36 14.70 13.53
C LEU A 604 8.48 14.61 15.06
N GLU A 605 9.61 15.08 15.60
CA GLU A 605 9.79 15.23 17.05
C GLU A 605 9.31 16.60 17.58
N ARG A 606 9.32 17.61 16.71
CA ARG A 606 8.82 18.99 16.97
C ARG A 606 8.14 19.52 15.71
N MET A 607 7.17 20.37 15.93
CA MET A 607 6.41 20.97 14.84
C MET A 607 5.99 22.40 15.19
#